data_516eda852ac0f17bc8ab0172f06f082c
#
_entry.id   516eda852ac0f17bc8ab0172f06f082c
#
_cell.length_a   1.000
_cell.length_b   1.000
_cell.length_c   1.000
_cell.angle_alpha   90.00
_cell.angle_beta   90.00
_cell.angle_gamma   90.00
#
_symmetry.space_group_name_H-M   'P 1'
#
loop_
_entity.id
_entity.type
_entity.pdbx_description
1 polymer ?
#
loop_
_entity_poly.entity_id
_entity_poly.type
_entity_poly.pdbx_seq_one_letter_code
_entity_poly.pdbx_strand_id
1 'polypeptide(L)'
;FPVSPVIAFYMQYNLARFEEYESMIDEFDNARAIWFTDGAPKAGEIFKNPGLAETYRLLAKKGRKAFYEGEIAQTIDAYMKRIGGDLRYEDFAAHEAEWVEPGCVDYKGYDVC
;
A
#
# COMPACT_ATOMS: atom_id res chain seq x y z
N PHE A 1 -13.68 6.69 -2.65
CA PHE A 1 -14.36 5.99 -3.76
C PHE A 1 -15.58 5.24 -3.25
N PRO A 2 -16.62 5.01 -4.11
CA PRO A 2 -17.74 4.15 -3.74
C PRO A 2 -17.29 2.68 -3.70
N VAL A 3 -17.67 1.98 -2.64
CA VAL A 3 -17.35 0.56 -2.44
C VAL A 3 -18.21 -0.29 -3.38
N SER A 4 -17.58 -1.07 -4.25
CA SER A 4 -18.31 -2.01 -5.10
C SER A 4 -18.81 -3.23 -4.32
N PRO A 5 -19.82 -3.98 -4.82
CA PRO A 5 -20.26 -5.22 -4.18
C PRO A 5 -19.13 -6.24 -3.97
N VAL A 6 -18.19 -6.32 -4.92
CA VAL A 6 -17.03 -7.22 -4.85
C VAL A 6 -16.08 -6.78 -3.73
N ILE A 7 -15.76 -5.49 -3.65
CA ILE A 7 -14.93 -4.94 -2.57
C ILE A 7 -15.58 -5.17 -1.21
N ALA A 8 -16.88 -4.89 -1.07
CA ALA A 8 -17.61 -5.12 0.17
C ALA A 8 -17.55 -6.59 0.62
N PHE A 9 -17.74 -7.52 -0.31
CA PHE A 9 -17.65 -8.96 -0.03
C PHE A 9 -16.26 -9.35 0.49
N TYR A 10 -15.20 -8.94 -0.20
CA TYR A 10 -13.84 -9.28 0.23
C TYR A 10 -13.43 -8.57 1.52
N MET A 11 -13.87 -7.35 1.75
CA MET A 11 -13.59 -6.65 3.01
C MET A 11 -14.30 -7.31 4.19
N GLN A 12 -15.56 -7.76 4.01
CA GLN A 12 -16.28 -8.52 5.03
C GLN A 12 -15.58 -9.86 5.34
N TYR A 13 -15.15 -10.58 4.30
CA TYR A 13 -14.40 -11.83 4.46
C TYR A 13 -13.05 -11.63 5.16
N ASN A 14 -12.34 -10.57 4.79
CA ASN A 14 -11.02 -10.27 5.35
C ASN A 14 -11.09 -9.72 6.77
N LEU A 15 -12.18 -9.04 7.19
CA LEU A 15 -12.33 -8.54 8.55
C LEU A 15 -12.23 -9.68 9.58
N ALA A 16 -12.94 -10.78 9.37
CA ALA A 16 -12.90 -11.92 10.29
C ALA A 16 -11.50 -12.51 10.41
N ARG A 17 -10.79 -12.63 9.28
CA ARG A 17 -9.39 -13.09 9.27
C ARG A 17 -8.43 -12.08 9.89
N PHE A 18 -8.63 -10.80 9.65
CA PHE A 18 -7.84 -9.74 10.24
C PHE A 18 -7.93 -9.78 11.77
N GLU A 19 -9.12 -9.96 12.33
CA GLU A 19 -9.36 -10.10 13.77
C GLU A 19 -8.74 -11.39 14.34
N GLU A 20 -8.80 -12.50 13.60
CA GLU A 20 -8.17 -13.78 13.99
C GLU A 20 -6.65 -13.65 14.15
N TYR A 21 -6.00 -12.84 13.33
CA TYR A 21 -4.55 -12.67 13.32
C TYR A 21 -4.05 -11.41 14.06
N GLU A 22 -4.86 -10.81 14.92
CA GLU A 22 -4.52 -9.60 15.68
C GLU A 22 -3.13 -9.64 16.32
N SER A 23 -2.79 -10.74 17.01
CA SER A 23 -1.52 -10.90 17.71
C SER A 23 -0.30 -11.03 16.79
N MET A 24 -0.50 -11.20 15.49
CA MET A 24 0.54 -11.35 14.47
C MET A 24 0.76 -10.09 13.62
N ILE A 25 -0.05 -9.05 13.86
CA ILE A 25 0.00 -7.80 13.09
C ILE A 25 0.52 -6.68 13.98
N ASP A 26 1.74 -6.21 13.75
CA ASP A 26 2.39 -5.17 14.55
C ASP A 26 1.62 -3.84 14.58
N GLU A 27 0.93 -3.48 13.52
CA GLU A 27 0.17 -2.24 13.38
C GLU A 27 -1.35 -2.50 13.31
N PHE A 28 -1.83 -3.47 14.08
CA PHE A 28 -3.23 -3.87 14.06
C PHE A 28 -4.20 -2.70 14.27
N ASP A 29 -3.98 -1.90 15.32
CA ASP A 29 -4.84 -0.76 15.64
C ASP A 29 -4.85 0.30 14.53
N ASN A 30 -3.69 0.61 13.95
CA ASN A 30 -3.58 1.55 12.85
C ASN A 30 -4.27 1.02 11.58
N ALA A 31 -4.07 -0.25 11.26
CA ALA A 31 -4.72 -0.88 10.13
C ALA A 31 -6.25 -0.95 10.33
N ARG A 32 -6.71 -1.29 11.54
CA ARG A 32 -8.13 -1.30 11.89
C ARG A 32 -8.76 0.08 11.77
N ALA A 33 -8.10 1.11 12.28
CA ALA A 33 -8.57 2.49 12.20
C ALA A 33 -8.72 3.01 10.76
N ILE A 34 -7.92 2.49 9.82
CA ILE A 34 -7.99 2.88 8.40
C ILE A 34 -9.04 2.06 7.64
N TRP A 35 -9.02 0.75 7.82
CA TRP A 35 -9.74 -0.18 6.95
C TRP A 35 -11.08 -0.65 7.52
N PHE A 36 -11.22 -0.65 8.85
CA PHE A 36 -12.34 -1.29 9.55
C PHE A 36 -12.84 -0.46 10.73
N THR A 37 -12.82 0.87 10.66
CA THR A 37 -13.23 1.79 11.76
C THR A 37 -14.62 1.45 12.30
N ASP A 38 -15.57 1.24 11.39
CA ASP A 38 -16.97 0.90 11.71
C ASP A 38 -17.32 -0.53 11.21
N GLY A 39 -16.31 -1.41 11.17
CA GLY A 39 -16.44 -2.73 10.55
C GLY A 39 -16.19 -2.69 9.04
N ALA A 40 -16.54 -3.77 8.34
CA ALA A 40 -16.37 -3.83 6.90
C ALA A 40 -17.40 -2.93 6.18
N PRO A 41 -16.96 -2.08 5.24
CA PRO A 41 -17.86 -1.18 4.53
C PRO A 41 -18.85 -1.94 3.64
N LYS A 42 -20.06 -1.40 3.50
CA LYS A 42 -21.10 -1.96 2.63
C LYS A 42 -20.98 -1.46 1.20
N ALA A 43 -21.54 -2.22 0.26
CA ALA A 43 -21.63 -1.80 -1.13
C ALA A 43 -22.35 -0.45 -1.26
N GLY A 44 -21.78 0.49 -2.01
CA GLY A 44 -22.27 1.84 -2.19
C GLY A 44 -21.80 2.86 -1.15
N GLU A 45 -21.24 2.45 -0.03
CA GLU A 45 -20.64 3.36 0.93
C GLU A 45 -19.40 4.06 0.34
N ILE A 46 -19.12 5.27 0.81
CA ILE A 46 -17.93 6.01 0.38
C ILE A 46 -16.78 5.71 1.33
N PHE A 47 -15.84 4.89 0.85
CA PHE A 47 -14.60 4.64 1.57
C PHE A 47 -13.66 5.86 1.48
N LYS A 48 -13.11 6.24 2.64
CA LYS A 48 -12.20 7.38 2.76
C LYS A 48 -10.92 6.95 3.48
N ASN A 49 -9.79 7.36 2.94
CA ASN A 49 -8.48 7.25 3.60
C ASN A 49 -7.80 8.62 3.52
N PRO A 50 -8.00 9.49 4.51
CA PRO A 50 -7.45 10.85 4.49
C PRO A 50 -5.91 10.85 4.51
N GLY A 51 -5.25 9.95 5.24
CA GLY A 51 -3.80 9.85 5.27
C GLY A 51 -3.20 9.53 3.90
N LEU A 52 -3.78 8.57 3.17
CA LEU A 52 -3.35 8.25 1.81
C LEU A 52 -3.63 9.43 0.85
N ALA A 53 -4.73 10.14 1.03
CA ALA A 53 -5.03 11.32 0.23
C ALA A 53 -4.00 12.44 0.45
N GLU A 54 -3.51 12.64 1.67
CA GLU A 54 -2.43 13.58 1.97
C GLU A 54 -1.12 13.16 1.34
N THR A 55 -0.77 11.88 1.38
CA THR A 55 0.40 11.32 0.71
C THR A 55 0.34 11.59 -0.79
N TYR A 56 -0.79 11.36 -1.45
CA TYR A 56 -0.94 11.67 -2.88
C TYR A 56 -0.86 13.17 -3.19
N ARG A 57 -1.41 14.04 -2.33
CA ARG A 57 -1.26 15.50 -2.50
C ARG A 57 0.20 15.93 -2.39
N LEU A 58 0.93 15.33 -1.45
CA LEU A 58 2.36 15.57 -1.29
C LEU A 58 3.14 15.15 -2.54
N LEU A 59 2.88 13.94 -3.05
CA LEU A 59 3.50 13.44 -4.28
C LEU A 59 3.16 14.32 -5.49
N ALA A 60 1.92 14.75 -5.63
CA ALA A 60 1.51 15.64 -6.70
C ALA A 60 2.22 17.00 -6.65
N LYS A 61 2.49 17.50 -5.44
CA LYS A 61 3.15 18.80 -5.22
C LYS A 61 4.66 18.74 -5.36
N LYS A 62 5.32 17.72 -4.81
CA LYS A 62 6.78 17.63 -4.68
C LYS A 62 7.42 16.60 -5.62
N GLY A 63 6.62 15.77 -6.30
CA GLY A 63 7.07 14.76 -7.25
C GLY A 63 7.83 13.60 -6.60
N ARG A 64 8.60 12.88 -7.43
CA ARG A 64 9.37 11.69 -7.07
C ARG A 64 10.24 11.87 -5.81
N LYS A 65 10.87 13.03 -5.66
CA LYS A 65 11.77 13.31 -4.53
C LYS A 65 11.07 13.22 -3.17
N ALA A 66 9.80 13.55 -3.07
CA ALA A 66 9.06 13.41 -1.82
C ALA A 66 8.98 11.96 -1.33
N PHE A 67 8.91 11.01 -2.27
CA PHE A 67 8.86 9.58 -1.96
C PHE A 67 10.24 9.00 -1.64
N TYR A 68 11.21 9.21 -2.52
CA TYR A 68 12.48 8.50 -2.46
C TYR A 68 13.56 9.20 -1.63
N GLU A 69 13.51 10.53 -1.52
CA GLU A 69 14.53 11.34 -0.86
C GLU A 69 13.95 12.23 0.25
N GLY A 70 12.62 12.25 0.40
CA GLY A 70 11.91 13.15 1.30
C GLY A 70 11.31 12.48 2.52
N GLU A 71 10.28 13.14 3.03
CA GLU A 71 9.61 12.79 4.29
C GLU A 71 8.94 11.40 4.27
N ILE A 72 8.53 10.89 3.09
CA ILE A 72 7.93 9.56 2.99
C ILE A 72 9.00 8.50 3.25
N ALA A 73 10.17 8.57 2.58
CA ALA A 73 11.28 7.65 2.80
C ALA A 73 11.78 7.68 4.25
N GLN A 74 11.86 8.88 4.85
CA GLN A 74 12.26 9.03 6.26
C GLN A 74 11.26 8.38 7.22
N THR A 75 9.97 8.53 6.95
CA THR A 75 8.90 7.90 7.75
C THR A 75 8.96 6.38 7.67
N ILE A 76 9.17 5.83 6.45
CA ILE A 76 9.30 4.39 6.25
C ILE A 76 10.55 3.86 6.94
N ASP A 77 11.71 4.53 6.81
CA ASP A 77 12.96 4.15 7.48
C ASP A 77 12.79 4.10 9.01
N ALA A 78 12.17 5.13 9.59
CA ALA A 78 11.90 5.18 11.02
C ALA A 78 10.98 4.03 11.48
N TYR A 79 9.95 3.73 10.69
CA TYR A 79 9.06 2.59 10.94
C TYR A 79 9.81 1.26 10.85
N MET A 80 10.59 1.04 9.80
CA MET A 80 11.36 -0.19 9.59
C MET A 80 12.39 -0.42 10.73
N LYS A 81 13.07 0.64 11.18
CA LYS A 81 13.96 0.56 12.33
C LYS A 81 13.23 0.12 13.61
N ARG A 82 12.01 0.61 13.83
CA ARG A 82 11.20 0.29 15.00
C ARG A 82 10.75 -1.18 15.04
N ILE A 83 10.39 -1.74 13.89
CA ILE A 83 9.92 -3.14 13.79
C ILE A 83 11.02 -4.16 13.48
N GLY A 84 12.30 -3.72 13.35
CA GLY A 84 13.42 -4.61 12.98
C GLY A 84 13.44 -5.03 11.51
N GLY A 85 12.75 -4.29 10.62
CA GLY A 85 12.80 -4.52 9.19
C GLY A 85 14.11 -4.06 8.55
N ASP A 86 14.40 -4.49 7.33
CA ASP A 86 15.70 -4.26 6.66
C ASP A 86 15.76 -3.01 5.79
N LEU A 87 14.61 -2.51 5.30
CA LEU A 87 14.55 -1.37 4.39
C LEU A 87 14.99 -0.07 5.08
N ARG A 88 15.90 0.68 4.44
CA ARG A 88 16.51 1.92 4.96
C ARG A 88 16.30 3.09 4.02
N TYR A 89 16.49 4.31 4.55
CA TYR A 89 16.41 5.55 3.76
C TYR A 89 17.34 5.51 2.54
N GLU A 90 18.54 4.96 2.71
CA GLU A 90 19.56 4.87 1.66
C GLU A 90 19.10 3.99 0.49
N ASP A 91 18.30 2.97 0.74
CA ASP A 91 17.73 2.10 -0.30
C ASP A 91 16.76 2.87 -1.18
N PHE A 92 15.94 3.73 -0.58
CA PHE A 92 15.06 4.63 -1.34
C PHE A 92 15.83 5.65 -2.13
N ALA A 93 16.81 6.33 -1.50
CA ALA A 93 17.58 7.39 -2.12
C ALA A 93 18.44 6.87 -3.29
N ALA A 94 18.91 5.64 -3.21
CA ALA A 94 19.69 4.98 -4.26
C ALA A 94 18.84 4.40 -5.40
N HIS A 95 17.51 4.32 -5.23
CA HIS A 95 16.65 3.72 -6.24
C HIS A 95 16.56 4.59 -7.49
N GLU A 96 16.87 3.99 -8.64
CA GLU A 96 16.65 4.57 -9.97
C GLU A 96 15.79 3.63 -10.81
N ALA A 97 14.82 4.20 -11.51
CA ALA A 97 14.01 3.45 -12.46
C ALA A 97 14.74 3.39 -13.81
N GLU A 98 14.80 2.20 -14.40
CA GLU A 98 15.37 1.99 -15.74
C GLU A 98 14.36 1.36 -16.68
N TRP A 99 14.51 1.66 -17.95
CA TRP A 99 13.76 0.99 -19.02
C TRP A 99 14.52 -0.25 -19.45
N VAL A 100 13.84 -1.39 -19.40
CA VAL A 100 14.40 -2.67 -19.86
C VAL A 100 13.53 -3.26 -20.96
N GLU A 101 14.14 -4.03 -21.86
CA GLU A 101 13.39 -4.80 -22.83
C GLU A 101 12.61 -5.91 -22.12
N PRO A 102 11.30 -6.08 -22.44
CA PRO A 102 10.52 -7.15 -21.85
C PRO A 102 11.05 -8.52 -22.28
N GLY A 103 11.15 -9.45 -21.31
CA GLY A 103 11.43 -10.85 -21.63
C GLY A 103 10.23 -11.49 -22.32
N CYS A 104 10.42 -12.01 -23.54
CA CYS A 104 9.35 -12.63 -24.31
C CYS A 104 9.66 -14.10 -24.60
N VAL A 105 8.61 -14.93 -24.68
CA VAL A 105 8.68 -16.32 -25.12
C VAL A 105 7.64 -16.58 -26.21
N ASP A 106 8.00 -17.36 -27.23
CA ASP A 106 7.00 -17.84 -28.20
C ASP A 106 6.11 -18.91 -27.55
N TYR A 107 4.81 -18.73 -27.69
CA TYR A 107 3.82 -19.74 -27.36
C TYR A 107 2.82 -19.90 -28.49
N LYS A 108 2.92 -20.98 -29.25
CA LYS A 108 2.03 -21.30 -30.36
C LYS A 108 1.94 -20.21 -31.44
N GLY A 109 3.08 -19.55 -31.73
CA GLY A 109 3.15 -18.46 -32.70
C GLY A 109 2.72 -17.08 -32.18
N TYR A 110 2.58 -16.92 -30.87
CA TYR A 110 2.34 -15.65 -30.19
C TYR A 110 3.50 -15.33 -29.25
N ASP A 111 4.03 -14.12 -29.33
CA ASP A 111 4.99 -13.64 -28.37
C ASP A 111 4.26 -13.24 -27.07
N VAL A 112 4.56 -13.94 -25.99
CA VAL A 112 4.08 -13.62 -24.63
C VAL A 112 5.19 -12.88 -23.90
N CYS A 113 4.97 -11.59 -23.64
CA CYS A 113 5.92 -10.71 -22.99
C CYS A 113 5.50 -10.36 -21.54
#